data_70c3f55f4a7d818322f104c937fbaad9
#
_entry.id   70c3f55f4a7d818322f104c937fbaad9
#
_cell.length_a   1.000
_cell.length_b   1.000
_cell.length_c   1.000
_cell.angle_alpha   90.00
_cell.angle_beta   90.00
_cell.angle_gamma   90.00
#
_symmetry.space_group_name_H-M   'P 1'
#
loop_
_entity.id
_entity.type
_entity.pdbx_description
1 polymer ?
#
loop_
_entity_poly.entity_id
_entity_poly.type
_entity_poly.pdbx_seq_one_letter_code
_entity_poly.pdbx_strand_id
1 'polypeptide(L)'
;LDANDVQLSGSLKEIMPVDIKASFKACHWDVLTCDGHDFAELQETITQAKNCSKPTVIIAKTIMGKNVSFMEATGRKHQSTWHGKVPSQQQLAQILTDLKVPEKDLAQLKKFLKKIKYKPYTYRDQLRTKDFPKITPGQPRSYPKDEITDCRTAYGNALLDLALINPQIVAADADLSGSVKTSFLKEALPNKYFNVGISEQHLVTLGG
;
A
#
# COMPACT_ATOMS: atom_id res chain seq x y z
N LEU A 1 -1.96 -9.33 -6.56
CA LEU A 1 -0.65 -9.25 -7.20
C LEU A 1 -0.81 -9.50 -8.69
N ASP A 2 -0.37 -8.56 -9.52
CA ASP A 2 -0.29 -8.73 -10.98
C ASP A 2 0.95 -9.57 -11.32
N ALA A 3 0.75 -10.77 -11.88
CA ALA A 3 1.80 -11.72 -12.22
C ALA A 3 1.99 -11.80 -13.72
N ASN A 4 2.49 -10.73 -14.34
CA ASN A 4 2.73 -10.61 -15.77
C ASN A 4 4.15 -11.01 -16.21
N ASP A 5 5.01 -11.36 -15.25
CA ASP A 5 6.42 -11.78 -15.47
C ASP A 5 7.28 -10.75 -16.22
N VAL A 6 6.91 -9.47 -16.19
CA VAL A 6 7.69 -8.38 -16.82
C VAL A 6 8.30 -7.50 -15.74
N GLN A 7 9.62 -7.35 -15.77
CA GLN A 7 10.37 -6.39 -14.97
C GLN A 7 11.05 -5.38 -15.92
N LEU A 8 11.56 -4.27 -15.39
CA LEU A 8 12.18 -3.24 -16.23
C LEU A 8 13.34 -3.78 -17.08
N SER A 9 14.10 -4.72 -16.56
CA SER A 9 15.33 -5.23 -17.20
C SER A 9 15.18 -6.66 -17.78
N GLY A 10 14.02 -7.30 -17.63
CA GLY A 10 13.82 -8.67 -18.12
C GLY A 10 12.66 -9.40 -17.46
N SER A 11 12.65 -10.71 -17.47
CA SER A 11 11.66 -11.54 -16.81
C SER A 11 11.89 -11.57 -15.29
N LEU A 12 10.84 -11.88 -14.52
CA LEU A 12 10.97 -12.07 -13.06
C LEU A 12 12.01 -13.14 -12.72
N LYS A 13 12.06 -14.22 -13.49
CA LYS A 13 13.01 -15.32 -13.29
C LYS A 13 14.47 -14.87 -13.40
N GLU A 14 14.75 -13.90 -14.29
CA GLU A 14 16.10 -13.37 -14.50
C GLU A 14 16.48 -12.32 -13.47
N ILE A 15 15.54 -11.45 -13.09
CA ILE A 15 15.82 -10.28 -12.25
C ILE A 15 15.67 -10.60 -10.76
N MET A 16 14.67 -11.39 -10.40
CA MET A 16 14.38 -11.76 -9.02
C MET A 16 13.80 -13.19 -8.97
N PRO A 17 14.61 -14.22 -9.03
CA PRO A 17 14.18 -15.62 -9.12
C PRO A 17 13.62 -16.12 -7.78
N VAL A 18 12.48 -15.57 -7.36
CA VAL A 18 11.78 -15.91 -6.12
C VAL A 18 10.51 -16.69 -6.42
N ASP A 19 10.29 -17.78 -5.69
CA ASP A 19 8.96 -18.41 -5.66
C ASP A 19 8.00 -17.59 -4.80
N ILE A 20 7.25 -16.73 -5.46
CA ILE A 20 6.28 -15.83 -4.81
C ILE A 20 5.23 -16.62 -4.02
N LYS A 21 4.74 -17.74 -4.55
CA LYS A 21 3.75 -18.57 -3.86
C LYS A 21 4.31 -19.18 -2.59
N ALA A 22 5.50 -19.75 -2.67
CA ALA A 22 6.18 -20.33 -1.50
C ALA A 22 6.49 -19.26 -0.47
N SER A 23 6.90 -18.06 -0.87
CA SER A 23 7.19 -16.93 0.02
C SER A 23 5.97 -16.51 0.83
N PHE A 24 4.81 -16.32 0.20
CA PHE A 24 3.58 -15.98 0.92
C PHE A 24 3.11 -17.13 1.83
N LYS A 25 3.19 -18.39 1.36
CA LYS A 25 2.86 -19.56 2.19
C LYS A 25 3.77 -19.68 3.42
N ALA A 26 5.06 -19.39 3.29
CA ALA A 26 6.00 -19.38 4.41
C ALA A 26 5.64 -18.33 5.47
N CYS A 27 4.99 -17.23 5.04
CA CYS A 27 4.43 -16.21 5.93
C CYS A 27 3.00 -16.56 6.43
N HIS A 28 2.53 -17.79 6.25
CA HIS A 28 1.21 -18.28 6.65
C HIS A 28 0.02 -17.57 5.98
N TRP A 29 0.22 -16.96 4.80
CA TRP A 29 -0.87 -16.41 4.00
C TRP A 29 -1.56 -17.51 3.19
N ASP A 30 -2.86 -17.34 2.95
CA ASP A 30 -3.57 -18.09 1.91
C ASP A 30 -3.20 -17.55 0.54
N VAL A 31 -2.96 -18.45 -0.42
CA VAL A 31 -2.50 -18.09 -1.77
C VAL A 31 -3.49 -18.62 -2.79
N LEU A 32 -4.23 -17.72 -3.42
CA LEU A 32 -5.14 -18.00 -4.51
C LEU A 32 -4.48 -17.60 -5.84
N THR A 33 -4.87 -18.28 -6.91
CA THR A 33 -4.33 -17.97 -8.25
C THR A 33 -5.47 -17.99 -9.26
N CYS A 34 -5.51 -17.01 -10.16
CA CYS A 34 -6.52 -16.93 -11.21
C CYS A 34 -5.92 -16.40 -12.52
N ASP A 35 -6.65 -16.57 -13.63
CA ASP A 35 -6.42 -15.79 -14.84
C ASP A 35 -6.89 -14.34 -14.59
N GLY A 36 -5.94 -13.40 -14.62
CA GLY A 36 -6.24 -11.98 -14.41
C GLY A 36 -6.96 -11.30 -15.59
N HIS A 37 -7.17 -12.01 -16.68
CA HIS A 37 -7.95 -11.54 -17.83
C HIS A 37 -9.35 -12.16 -17.91
N ASP A 38 -9.68 -13.12 -17.04
CA ASP A 38 -11.01 -13.69 -16.91
C ASP A 38 -11.75 -13.02 -15.74
N PHE A 39 -12.77 -12.20 -16.06
CA PHE A 39 -13.55 -11.50 -15.05
C PHE A 39 -14.38 -12.41 -14.15
N ALA A 40 -14.86 -13.55 -14.67
CA ALA A 40 -15.63 -14.49 -13.88
C ALA A 40 -14.71 -15.17 -12.85
N GLU A 41 -13.55 -15.65 -13.28
CA GLU A 41 -12.56 -16.27 -12.40
C GLU A 41 -12.03 -15.29 -11.36
N LEU A 42 -11.78 -14.02 -11.75
CA LEU A 42 -11.39 -12.95 -10.81
C LEU A 42 -12.46 -12.72 -9.75
N GLN A 43 -13.73 -12.61 -10.15
CA GLN A 43 -14.83 -12.38 -9.22
C GLN A 43 -15.00 -13.53 -8.23
N GLU A 44 -14.92 -14.78 -8.72
CA GLU A 44 -14.97 -15.98 -7.88
C GLU A 44 -13.81 -16.00 -6.88
N THR A 45 -12.58 -15.77 -7.36
CA THR A 45 -11.36 -15.75 -6.53
C THR A 45 -11.42 -14.66 -5.47
N ILE A 46 -11.90 -13.45 -5.80
CA ILE A 46 -12.11 -12.36 -4.82
C ILE A 46 -13.16 -12.77 -3.77
N THR A 47 -14.22 -13.42 -4.19
CA THR A 47 -15.25 -13.90 -3.26
C THR A 47 -14.69 -14.96 -2.32
N GLN A 48 -13.89 -15.90 -2.83
CA GLN A 48 -13.19 -16.89 -2.02
C GLN A 48 -12.22 -16.21 -1.02
N ALA A 49 -11.44 -15.23 -1.46
CA ALA A 49 -10.50 -14.49 -0.61
C ALA A 49 -11.19 -13.80 0.57
N LYS A 50 -12.38 -13.22 0.36
CA LYS A 50 -13.17 -12.58 1.43
C LYS A 50 -13.64 -13.55 2.52
N ASN A 51 -13.72 -14.84 2.22
CA ASN A 51 -14.13 -15.89 3.15
C ASN A 51 -12.94 -16.58 3.84
N CYS A 52 -11.70 -16.23 3.50
CA CYS A 52 -10.51 -16.73 4.16
C CYS A 52 -10.35 -16.11 5.55
N SER A 53 -9.88 -16.89 6.51
CA SER A 53 -9.60 -16.43 7.88
C SER A 53 -8.20 -15.86 8.07
N LYS A 54 -7.32 -16.06 7.08
CA LYS A 54 -5.93 -15.59 7.07
C LYS A 54 -5.75 -14.45 6.09
N PRO A 55 -4.67 -13.66 6.23
CA PRO A 55 -4.24 -12.78 5.15
C PRO A 55 -4.14 -13.56 3.85
N THR A 56 -4.71 -13.03 2.77
CA THR A 56 -4.83 -13.73 1.50
C THR A 56 -4.21 -12.92 0.38
N VAL A 57 -3.39 -13.56 -0.44
CA VAL A 57 -2.89 -12.98 -1.69
C VAL A 57 -3.56 -13.65 -2.88
N ILE A 58 -4.08 -12.85 -3.80
CA ILE A 58 -4.54 -13.31 -5.11
C ILE A 58 -3.41 -13.02 -6.10
N ILE A 59 -2.90 -14.07 -6.74
CA ILE A 59 -1.91 -13.99 -7.81
C ILE A 59 -2.66 -14.09 -9.14
N ALA A 60 -2.97 -12.95 -9.73
CA ALA A 60 -3.63 -12.85 -11.02
C ALA A 60 -2.59 -12.96 -12.14
N LYS A 61 -2.65 -14.03 -12.93
CA LYS A 61 -1.77 -14.20 -14.09
C LYS A 61 -2.26 -13.32 -15.22
N THR A 62 -1.40 -12.46 -15.72
CA THR A 62 -1.73 -11.49 -16.75
C THR A 62 -0.66 -11.45 -17.86
N ILE A 63 -0.98 -10.73 -18.90
CA ILE A 63 -0.05 -10.42 -19.98
C ILE A 63 -0.04 -8.90 -20.13
N MET A 64 1.12 -8.28 -19.99
CA MET A 64 1.24 -6.83 -20.19
C MET A 64 0.80 -6.43 -21.60
N GLY A 65 -0.10 -5.43 -21.69
CA GLY A 65 -0.62 -4.97 -22.98
C GLY A 65 -1.62 -5.91 -23.66
N LYS A 66 -2.25 -6.80 -22.92
CA LYS A 66 -3.27 -7.75 -23.41
C LYS A 66 -4.30 -7.08 -24.31
N ASN A 67 -4.65 -7.73 -25.40
CA ASN A 67 -5.58 -7.31 -26.45
C ASN A 67 -5.11 -6.11 -27.31
N VAL A 68 -3.91 -5.56 -27.10
CA VAL A 68 -3.30 -4.59 -28.00
C VAL A 68 -2.13 -5.28 -28.70
N SER A 69 -2.27 -5.56 -29.97
CA SER A 69 -1.41 -6.47 -30.74
C SER A 69 0.10 -6.25 -30.53
N PHE A 70 0.57 -5.02 -30.70
CA PHE A 70 1.99 -4.68 -30.58
C PHE A 70 2.47 -4.61 -29.11
N MET A 71 1.58 -4.30 -28.15
CA MET A 71 1.92 -4.30 -26.73
C MET A 71 1.95 -5.72 -26.17
N GLU A 72 0.93 -6.53 -26.48
CA GLU A 72 0.86 -7.93 -26.05
C GLU A 72 2.06 -8.74 -26.61
N ALA A 73 2.47 -8.47 -27.85
CA ALA A 73 3.63 -9.14 -28.45
C ALA A 73 4.93 -8.91 -27.66
N THR A 74 5.12 -7.72 -27.09
CA THR A 74 6.27 -7.41 -26.23
C THR A 74 6.09 -7.96 -24.82
N GLY A 75 4.86 -7.89 -24.27
CA GLY A 75 4.54 -8.46 -22.97
C GLY A 75 4.81 -9.95 -22.90
N ARG A 76 4.43 -10.71 -23.92
CA ARG A 76 4.71 -12.16 -24.01
C ARG A 76 6.21 -12.50 -24.14
N LYS A 77 7.03 -11.55 -24.51
CA LYS A 77 8.49 -11.65 -24.54
C LYS A 77 9.17 -11.12 -23.30
N HIS A 78 8.39 -10.82 -22.25
CA HIS A 78 8.86 -10.24 -21.00
C HIS A 78 9.61 -8.91 -21.18
N GLN A 79 9.22 -8.12 -22.19
CA GLN A 79 9.83 -6.82 -22.50
C GLN A 79 9.00 -5.68 -21.90
N SER A 80 9.64 -4.81 -21.16
CA SER A 80 9.02 -3.65 -20.49
C SER A 80 8.76 -2.45 -21.40
N THR A 81 8.81 -2.62 -22.72
CA THR A 81 8.75 -1.53 -23.73
C THR A 81 7.59 -0.55 -23.48
N TRP A 82 6.44 -1.05 -23.03
CA TRP A 82 5.24 -0.26 -22.80
C TRP A 82 4.98 0.10 -21.34
N HIS A 83 5.91 -0.20 -20.46
CA HIS A 83 5.85 0.26 -19.09
C HIS A 83 6.21 1.75 -19.03
N GLY A 84 5.21 2.62 -19.02
CA GLY A 84 5.40 4.07 -18.98
C GLY A 84 5.63 4.77 -20.31
N LYS A 85 5.69 4.07 -21.44
CA LYS A 85 5.81 4.69 -22.77
C LYS A 85 4.45 5.16 -23.25
N VAL A 86 4.35 6.43 -23.65
CA VAL A 86 3.15 7.00 -24.25
C VAL A 86 3.05 6.59 -25.74
N PRO A 87 1.92 6.02 -26.18
CA PRO A 87 1.70 5.71 -27.59
C PRO A 87 1.66 6.97 -28.48
N SER A 88 2.16 6.86 -29.70
CA SER A 88 1.97 7.89 -30.74
C SER A 88 0.50 7.95 -31.19
N GLN A 89 0.12 9.02 -31.92
CA GLN A 89 -1.23 9.16 -32.50
C GLN A 89 -1.59 7.96 -33.39
N GLN A 90 -0.64 7.48 -34.19
CA GLN A 90 -0.83 6.33 -35.07
C GLN A 90 -1.02 5.03 -34.26
N GLN A 91 -0.24 4.86 -33.21
CA GLN A 91 -0.38 3.73 -32.28
C GLN A 91 -1.69 3.77 -31.49
N LEU A 92 -2.16 4.98 -31.11
CA LEU A 92 -3.45 5.13 -30.47
C LEU A 92 -4.61 4.67 -31.38
N ALA A 93 -4.56 5.00 -32.68
CA ALA A 93 -5.55 4.52 -33.63
C ALA A 93 -5.58 2.98 -33.68
N GLN A 94 -4.39 2.34 -33.70
CA GLN A 94 -4.30 0.88 -33.66
C GLN A 94 -4.85 0.29 -32.34
N ILE A 95 -4.54 0.91 -31.21
CA ILE A 95 -5.07 0.49 -29.89
C ILE A 95 -6.61 0.49 -29.91
N LEU A 96 -7.21 1.57 -30.39
CA LEU A 96 -8.68 1.69 -30.46
C LEU A 96 -9.33 0.64 -31.37
N THR A 97 -8.64 0.30 -32.47
CA THR A 97 -9.05 -0.78 -33.39
C THR A 97 -8.95 -2.14 -32.72
N ASP A 98 -7.81 -2.45 -32.13
CA ASP A 98 -7.55 -3.74 -31.45
C ASP A 98 -8.56 -3.98 -30.30
N LEU A 99 -8.83 -2.94 -29.53
CA LEU A 99 -9.78 -2.99 -28.41
C LEU A 99 -11.24 -2.88 -28.85
N LYS A 100 -11.50 -2.69 -30.15
CA LYS A 100 -12.87 -2.55 -30.72
C LYS A 100 -13.71 -1.49 -29.99
N VAL A 101 -13.11 -0.35 -29.65
CA VAL A 101 -13.78 0.72 -28.91
C VAL A 101 -14.84 1.39 -29.80
N PRO A 102 -16.14 1.40 -29.41
CA PRO A 102 -17.19 2.00 -30.21
C PRO A 102 -17.02 3.53 -30.33
N GLU A 103 -17.30 4.08 -31.52
CA GLU A 103 -17.21 5.54 -31.73
C GLU A 103 -18.05 6.36 -30.76
N LYS A 104 -19.23 5.85 -30.40
CA LYS A 104 -20.11 6.50 -29.41
C LYS A 104 -19.43 6.69 -28.05
N ASP A 105 -18.62 5.72 -27.63
CA ASP A 105 -17.93 5.75 -26.34
C ASP A 105 -16.75 6.72 -26.39
N LEU A 106 -16.05 6.79 -27.53
CA LEU A 106 -15.01 7.81 -27.79
C LEU A 106 -15.60 9.23 -27.78
N ALA A 107 -16.77 9.43 -28.36
CA ALA A 107 -17.45 10.72 -28.36
C ALA A 107 -17.87 11.12 -26.93
N GLN A 108 -18.37 10.18 -26.13
CA GLN A 108 -18.70 10.41 -24.73
C GLN A 108 -17.46 10.76 -23.90
N LEU A 109 -16.37 10.01 -24.08
CA LEU A 109 -15.10 10.27 -23.39
C LEU A 109 -14.56 11.67 -23.73
N LYS A 110 -14.54 12.04 -25.02
CA LYS A 110 -14.12 13.39 -25.45
C LYS A 110 -14.97 14.50 -24.80
N LYS A 111 -16.29 14.28 -24.69
CA LYS A 111 -17.22 15.22 -24.04
C LYS A 111 -16.98 15.31 -22.53
N PHE A 112 -16.66 14.18 -21.89
CA PHE A 112 -16.31 14.12 -20.47
C PHE A 112 -14.99 14.83 -20.19
N LEU A 113 -13.93 14.55 -20.95
CA LEU A 113 -12.62 15.16 -20.79
C LEU A 113 -12.65 16.70 -20.94
N LYS A 114 -13.50 17.24 -21.82
CA LYS A 114 -13.70 18.69 -21.94
C LYS A 114 -14.29 19.34 -20.68
N LYS A 115 -14.98 18.58 -19.83
CA LYS A 115 -15.57 19.08 -18.58
C LYS A 115 -14.60 19.02 -17.40
N ILE A 116 -13.53 18.25 -17.51
CA ILE A 116 -12.52 18.14 -16.46
C ILE A 116 -11.69 19.42 -16.44
N LYS A 117 -11.84 20.19 -15.36
CA LYS A 117 -10.95 21.30 -15.07
C LYS A 117 -9.75 20.75 -14.31
N TYR A 118 -8.62 20.60 -15.01
CA TYR A 118 -7.37 20.22 -14.35
C TYR A 118 -6.94 21.35 -13.40
N LYS A 119 -6.93 21.06 -12.11
CA LYS A 119 -6.20 21.88 -11.13
C LYS A 119 -4.82 21.27 -10.95
N PRO A 120 -3.75 22.01 -11.26
CA PRO A 120 -2.40 21.55 -10.94
C PRO A 120 -2.34 21.23 -9.45
N TYR A 121 -1.97 20.00 -9.15
CA TYR A 121 -1.79 19.58 -7.78
C TYR A 121 -0.44 20.11 -7.29
N THR A 122 -0.43 20.91 -6.23
CA THR A 122 0.82 21.36 -5.62
C THR A 122 1.12 20.48 -4.40
N TYR A 123 2.35 20.04 -4.25
CA TYR A 123 2.81 19.25 -3.11
C TYR A 123 2.49 19.93 -1.76
N ARG A 124 2.46 21.27 -1.73
CA ARG A 124 2.02 22.06 -0.57
C ARG A 124 0.56 21.82 -0.19
N ASP A 125 -0.31 21.46 -1.15
CA ASP A 125 -1.72 21.18 -0.86
C ASP A 125 -1.91 19.84 -0.17
N GLN A 126 -0.98 18.88 -0.35
CA GLN A 126 -0.92 17.62 0.41
C GLN A 126 -0.48 17.84 1.87
N LEU A 127 0.47 18.73 2.07
CA LEU A 127 1.01 19.03 3.40
C LEU A 127 0.12 19.99 4.20
N ARG A 128 -0.90 20.58 3.59
CA ARG A 128 -1.97 21.27 4.32
C ARG A 128 -2.89 20.23 4.93
N THR A 129 -2.41 19.63 5.97
CA THR A 129 -3.11 18.79 6.93
C THR A 129 -4.21 19.60 7.61
N LYS A 130 -5.30 19.86 6.87
CA LYS A 130 -6.53 20.39 7.47
C LYS A 130 -7.09 19.46 8.54
N ASP A 131 -6.59 18.24 8.61
CA ASP A 131 -7.17 17.13 9.38
C ASP A 131 -6.22 16.49 10.38
N PHE A 132 -5.13 17.14 10.77
CA PHE A 132 -4.39 16.69 11.95
C PHE A 132 -5.31 16.83 13.19
N PRO A 133 -5.54 15.75 13.92
CA PRO A 133 -6.31 15.83 15.14
C PRO A 133 -5.64 16.84 16.09
N LYS A 134 -6.44 17.75 16.64
CA LYS A 134 -5.95 18.68 17.64
C LYS A 134 -5.62 17.87 18.89
N ILE A 135 -4.36 17.93 19.32
CA ILE A 135 -3.88 17.28 20.53
C ILE A 135 -3.99 18.28 21.70
N THR A 136 -4.61 17.87 22.78
CA THR A 136 -4.61 18.61 24.04
C THR A 136 -3.26 18.37 24.73
N PRO A 137 -2.45 19.40 25.01
CA PRO A 137 -1.09 19.23 25.55
C PRO A 137 -1.04 18.73 26.99
N GLY A 138 -2.13 18.84 27.76
CA GLY A 138 -2.16 18.46 29.17
C GLY A 138 -1.31 19.37 30.07
N GLN A 139 -1.03 18.88 31.25
CA GLN A 139 -0.14 19.56 32.21
C GLN A 139 1.26 18.90 32.14
N PRO A 140 2.34 19.69 32.05
CA PRO A 140 3.69 19.15 32.06
C PRO A 140 3.94 18.37 33.39
N ARG A 141 4.51 17.16 33.25
CA ARG A 141 5.01 16.44 34.43
C ARG A 141 6.32 17.09 34.87
N SER A 142 6.38 17.52 36.13
CA SER A 142 7.61 18.03 36.73
C SER A 142 8.24 16.95 37.62
N TYR A 143 9.55 16.90 37.62
CA TYR A 143 10.33 15.99 38.47
C TYR A 143 11.04 16.80 39.56
N PRO A 144 11.13 16.28 40.80
CA PRO A 144 11.92 16.89 41.85
C PRO A 144 13.36 17.09 41.39
N LYS A 145 14.03 18.16 41.87
CA LYS A 145 15.39 18.49 41.43
C LYS A 145 16.40 17.39 41.74
N ASP A 146 16.15 16.59 42.78
CA ASP A 146 17.02 15.52 43.23
C ASP A 146 16.62 14.13 42.63
N GLU A 147 15.58 14.07 41.81
CA GLU A 147 15.15 12.83 41.18
C GLU A 147 16.03 12.54 39.98
N ILE A 148 16.68 11.37 40.00
CA ILE A 148 17.44 10.85 38.84
C ILE A 148 16.49 10.02 37.99
N THR A 149 16.19 10.49 36.79
CA THR A 149 15.40 9.75 35.80
C THR A 149 16.11 9.76 34.45
N ASP A 150 15.79 8.80 33.62
CA ASP A 150 16.32 8.76 32.24
C ASP A 150 15.29 9.31 31.23
N CYS A 151 15.79 9.77 30.08
CA CYS A 151 14.94 10.37 29.03
C CYS A 151 13.87 9.39 28.51
N ARG A 152 14.11 8.08 28.53
CA ARG A 152 13.15 7.08 28.08
C ARG A 152 11.98 6.96 29.06
N THR A 153 12.27 6.97 30.35
CA THR A 153 11.24 6.97 31.41
C THR A 153 10.41 8.26 31.35
N ALA A 154 11.04 9.41 31.17
CA ALA A 154 10.35 10.68 30.99
C ALA A 154 9.45 10.66 29.74
N TYR A 155 9.94 10.11 28.64
CA TYR A 155 9.15 9.91 27.42
C TYR A 155 7.94 9.00 27.65
N GLY A 156 8.14 7.82 28.25
CA GLY A 156 7.07 6.86 28.54
C GLY A 156 5.96 7.45 29.42
N ASN A 157 6.35 8.22 30.44
CA ASN A 157 5.41 8.97 31.28
C ASN A 157 4.62 10.02 30.49
N ALA A 158 5.31 10.83 29.71
CA ALA A 158 4.67 11.85 28.88
C ALA A 158 3.73 11.25 27.83
N LEU A 159 4.12 10.14 27.20
CA LEU A 159 3.27 9.41 26.27
C LEU A 159 1.98 8.92 26.92
N LEU A 160 2.08 8.33 28.11
CA LEU A 160 0.90 7.89 28.86
C LEU A 160 0.00 9.06 29.24
N ASP A 161 0.57 10.15 29.78
CA ASP A 161 -0.21 11.34 30.19
C ASP A 161 -0.98 11.92 29.00
N LEU A 162 -0.33 12.02 27.83
CA LEU A 162 -0.98 12.50 26.61
C LEU A 162 -2.05 11.52 26.09
N ALA A 163 -1.79 10.22 26.14
CA ALA A 163 -2.75 9.21 25.65
C ALA A 163 -4.00 9.09 26.53
N LEU A 164 -3.90 9.42 27.83
CA LEU A 164 -5.04 9.44 28.72
C LEU A 164 -6.07 10.53 28.37
N ILE A 165 -5.60 11.67 27.87
CA ILE A 165 -6.45 12.82 27.55
C ILE A 165 -6.72 12.99 26.04
N ASN A 166 -6.06 12.20 25.19
CA ASN A 166 -6.23 12.23 23.72
C ASN A 166 -6.58 10.83 23.21
N PRO A 167 -7.84 10.57 22.84
CA PRO A 167 -8.28 9.25 22.39
C PRO A 167 -7.54 8.77 21.13
N GLN A 168 -7.09 9.67 20.27
CA GLN A 168 -6.42 9.38 19.01
C GLN A 168 -4.92 9.05 19.15
N ILE A 169 -4.31 9.27 20.31
CA ILE A 169 -2.90 8.90 20.53
C ILE A 169 -2.82 7.40 20.76
N VAL A 170 -2.00 6.75 19.96
CA VAL A 170 -1.60 5.34 20.06
C VAL A 170 -0.09 5.25 20.04
N ALA A 171 0.47 4.11 20.44
CA ALA A 171 1.89 3.83 20.30
C ALA A 171 2.13 2.47 19.67
N ALA A 172 3.19 2.39 18.88
CA ALA A 172 3.67 1.13 18.33
C ALA A 172 5.18 0.99 18.58
N ASP A 173 5.63 -0.24 18.75
CA ASP A 173 7.06 -0.56 18.77
C ASP A 173 7.34 -1.93 18.12
N ALA A 174 8.62 -2.19 17.84
CA ALA A 174 9.10 -3.43 17.26
C ALA A 174 9.74 -4.30 18.35
N ASP A 175 8.91 -4.84 19.26
CA ASP A 175 9.30 -5.72 20.39
C ASP A 175 10.26 -5.06 21.40
N LEU A 176 10.15 -3.75 21.56
CA LEU A 176 11.05 -2.94 22.40
C LEU A 176 10.33 -2.20 23.55
N SER A 177 9.09 -2.57 23.90
CA SER A 177 8.23 -1.80 24.82
C SER A 177 8.89 -1.47 26.16
N GLY A 178 9.65 -2.40 26.75
CA GLY A 178 10.38 -2.16 27.99
C GLY A 178 11.55 -1.19 27.82
N SER A 179 12.25 -1.24 26.68
CA SER A 179 13.40 -0.38 26.40
C SER A 179 12.99 1.05 26.08
N VAL A 180 11.99 1.23 25.21
CA VAL A 180 11.50 2.57 24.81
C VAL A 180 10.39 3.10 25.71
N LYS A 181 10.00 2.34 26.76
CA LYS A 181 9.00 2.70 27.76
C LYS A 181 7.56 2.89 27.26
N THR A 182 7.24 2.38 26.07
CA THR A 182 5.86 2.23 25.61
C THR A 182 5.08 1.22 26.44
N SER A 183 5.79 0.40 27.26
CA SER A 183 5.18 -0.49 28.27
C SER A 183 4.25 0.22 29.25
N PHE A 184 4.51 1.48 29.60
CA PHE A 184 3.62 2.25 30.47
C PHE A 184 2.22 2.44 29.86
N LEU A 185 2.20 2.74 28.57
CA LEU A 185 0.95 2.83 27.81
C LEU A 185 0.31 1.46 27.60
N LYS A 186 1.10 0.43 27.28
CA LYS A 186 0.62 -0.95 27.12
C LYS A 186 -0.11 -1.46 28.36
N GLU A 187 0.44 -1.19 29.53
CA GLU A 187 -0.13 -1.63 30.83
C GLU A 187 -1.41 -0.88 31.18
N ALA A 188 -1.44 0.45 30.97
CA ALA A 188 -2.57 1.29 31.33
C ALA A 188 -3.68 1.31 30.27
N LEU A 189 -3.33 1.28 28.99
CA LEU A 189 -4.23 1.40 27.85
C LEU A 189 -3.89 0.39 26.75
N PRO A 190 -4.06 -0.93 26.97
CA PRO A 190 -3.59 -1.97 26.07
C PRO A 190 -4.20 -1.89 24.66
N ASN A 191 -5.39 -1.34 24.52
CA ASN A 191 -6.06 -1.12 23.23
C ASN A 191 -5.47 0.03 22.40
N LYS A 192 -4.54 0.80 22.96
CA LYS A 192 -3.81 1.88 22.28
C LYS A 192 -2.36 1.52 22.00
N TYR A 193 -1.95 0.28 22.26
CA TYR A 193 -0.60 -0.19 22.06
C TYR A 193 -0.55 -1.29 21.00
N PHE A 194 0.42 -1.20 20.08
CA PHE A 194 0.64 -2.14 18.99
C PHE A 194 2.08 -2.63 18.99
N ASN A 195 2.29 -3.93 19.11
CA ASN A 195 3.59 -4.54 18.90
C ASN A 195 3.61 -5.15 17.49
N VAL A 196 4.51 -4.67 16.64
CA VAL A 196 4.65 -5.18 15.25
C VAL A 196 5.63 -6.35 15.16
N GLY A 197 6.16 -6.83 16.29
CA GLY A 197 7.23 -7.81 16.33
C GLY A 197 8.58 -7.21 15.91
N ILE A 198 9.60 -8.04 15.70
CA ILE A 198 10.93 -7.59 15.26
C ILE A 198 10.87 -7.24 13.77
N SER A 199 10.33 -6.06 13.47
CA SER A 199 10.02 -5.62 12.11
C SER A 199 10.04 -4.09 11.99
N GLU A 200 11.21 -3.48 12.09
CA GLU A 200 11.39 -2.02 12.11
C GLU A 200 10.92 -1.36 10.82
N GLN A 201 11.13 -2.01 9.67
CA GLN A 201 10.65 -1.52 8.36
C GLN A 201 9.13 -1.43 8.34
N HIS A 202 8.44 -2.43 8.91
CA HIS A 202 6.99 -2.41 9.03
C HIS A 202 6.51 -1.33 10.00
N LEU A 203 7.24 -1.14 11.11
CA LEU A 203 6.95 -0.08 12.09
C LEU A 203 6.98 1.31 11.44
N VAL A 204 7.99 1.59 10.62
CA VAL A 204 8.09 2.86 9.87
C VAL A 204 6.92 3.01 8.89
N THR A 205 6.57 1.96 8.17
CA THR A 205 5.42 1.98 7.23
C THR A 205 4.09 2.20 7.94
N LEU A 206 3.92 1.64 9.13
CA LEU A 206 2.73 1.82 9.95
C LEU A 206 2.59 3.27 10.49
N GLY A 207 3.72 3.91 10.78
CA GLY A 207 3.77 5.26 11.36
C GLY A 207 3.74 6.40 10.34
N GLY A 208 3.94 6.11 9.04
CA GLY A 208 3.92 7.08 7.93
C GLY A 208 2.69 7.00 7.10
#